data_6283f17ce95a784446abeecfd7f742e0
#
_entry.id   6283f17ce95a784446abeecfd7f742e0
#
_cell.length_a   1.000
_cell.length_b   1.000
_cell.length_c   1.000
_cell.angle_alpha   90.00
_cell.angle_beta   90.00
_cell.angle_gamma   90.00
#
_symmetry.space_group_name_H-M   'P 1'
#
loop_
_entity.id
_entity.type
_entity.pdbx_description
1 polymer ?
#
loop_
_entity_poly.entity_id
_entity_poly.type
_entity_poly.pdbx_seq_one_letter_code
_entity_poly.pdbx_strand_id
1 'polypeptide(L)' 'MKVTDLNSYEIEVTNLKEAIKIAKRNTGYSHEDKSFSEFDKRQKAYWTDIHEKLIAIKKRTDNN' A
#
# COMPACT_ATOMS: atom_id res chain seq x y z
N MET A 1 15.55 1.38 -1.12
CA MET A 1 14.54 0.80 -2.03
C MET A 1 13.40 1.79 -2.24
N LYS A 2 12.96 1.94 -3.47
CA LYS A 2 11.89 2.90 -3.80
C LYS A 2 10.75 2.21 -4.51
N VAL A 3 9.53 2.69 -4.24
CA VAL A 3 8.30 2.21 -4.86
C VAL A 3 7.55 3.42 -5.41
N THR A 4 6.98 3.28 -6.62
CA THR A 4 6.18 4.34 -7.22
C THR A 4 4.70 4.10 -6.91
N ASP A 5 4.01 5.12 -6.39
CA ASP A 5 2.60 5.00 -6.05
C ASP A 5 1.69 5.28 -7.26
N LEU A 6 0.36 5.26 -7.02
CA LEU A 6 -0.61 5.52 -8.09
C LEU A 6 -0.49 6.92 -8.69
N ASN A 7 0.06 7.86 -7.93
CA ASN A 7 0.21 9.24 -8.38
C ASN A 7 1.60 9.51 -9.00
N SER A 8 2.36 8.47 -9.24
CA SER A 8 3.71 8.51 -9.80
C SER A 8 4.75 9.15 -8.88
N TYR A 9 4.49 9.22 -7.57
CA TYR A 9 5.47 9.67 -6.59
C TYR A 9 6.32 8.51 -6.12
N GLU A 10 7.62 8.74 -5.99
CA GLU A 10 8.54 7.76 -5.42
C GLU A 10 8.45 7.76 -3.90
N ILE A 11 8.32 6.58 -3.33
CA ILE A 11 8.26 6.40 -1.88
C ILE A 11 9.48 5.59 -1.45
N GLU A 12 10.25 6.12 -0.51
CA GLU A 12 11.40 5.41 0.04
C GLU A 12 10.95 4.33 1.02
N VAL A 13 11.41 3.10 0.79
CA VAL A 13 11.10 1.98 1.69
C VAL A 13 12.38 1.56 2.40
N THR A 14 12.47 1.85 3.68
CA THR A 14 13.63 1.50 4.50
C THR A 14 13.49 0.14 5.19
N ASN A 15 12.25 -0.27 5.46
CA ASN A 15 11.94 -1.55 6.08
C ASN A 15 10.75 -2.19 5.37
N LEU A 16 11.03 -3.19 4.55
CA LEU A 16 10.00 -3.83 3.71
C LEU A 16 8.89 -4.49 4.53
N LYS A 17 9.25 -5.22 5.57
CA LYS A 17 8.26 -5.87 6.44
C LYS A 17 7.31 -4.86 7.06
N GLU A 18 7.84 -3.78 7.58
CA GLU A 18 7.05 -2.74 8.22
C GLU A 18 6.16 -2.02 7.20
N ALA A 19 6.70 -1.75 6.01
CA ALA A 19 5.94 -1.12 4.94
C ALA A 19 4.76 -1.98 4.51
N ILE A 20 4.95 -3.29 4.41
CA ILE A 20 3.88 -4.24 4.07
C ILE A 20 2.80 -4.23 5.15
N LYS A 21 3.20 -4.24 6.43
CA LYS A 21 2.25 -4.17 7.55
C LYS A 21 1.39 -2.91 7.50
N ILE A 22 2.03 -1.77 7.27
CA ILE A 22 1.34 -0.49 7.20
C ILE A 22 0.36 -0.47 6.04
N ALA A 23 0.79 -0.93 4.86
CA ALA A 23 -0.06 -0.97 3.68
C ALA A 23 -1.26 -1.90 3.89
N LYS A 24 -1.03 -3.07 4.49
CA LYS A 24 -2.11 -4.02 4.79
C LYS A 24 -3.12 -3.42 5.76
N ARG A 25 -2.64 -2.74 6.80
CA ARG A 25 -3.51 -2.08 7.78
C ARG A 25 -4.39 -1.03 7.10
N ASN A 26 -3.80 -0.24 6.23
CA ASN A 26 -4.52 0.84 5.55
C ASN A 26 -5.52 0.32 4.51
N THR A 27 -5.26 -0.83 3.89
CA THR A 27 -6.25 -1.43 2.97
C THR A 27 -7.50 -1.91 3.69
N GLY A 28 -7.36 -2.30 4.96
CA GLY A 28 -8.50 -2.75 5.76
C GLY A 28 -9.24 -1.64 6.47
N TYR A 29 -8.72 -0.42 6.43
CA TYR A 29 -9.29 0.71 7.14
C TYR A 29 -10.43 1.33 6.34
N SER A 30 -11.57 1.57 6.98
CA SER A 30 -12.70 2.24 6.35
C SER A 30 -13.48 3.04 7.39
N HIS A 31 -14.12 4.11 6.92
CA HIS A 31 -14.99 4.93 7.78
C HIS A 31 -16.39 4.34 7.79
N GLU A 32 -17.07 4.43 8.95
CA GLU A 32 -18.45 3.97 9.07
C GLU A 32 -19.43 4.96 8.42
N ASP A 33 -19.04 6.21 8.32
CA ASP A 33 -19.87 7.27 7.75
C ASP A 33 -19.90 7.16 6.22
N LYS A 34 -21.10 7.10 5.65
CA LYS A 34 -21.30 6.98 4.21
C LYS A 34 -20.76 8.18 3.43
N SER A 35 -20.64 9.35 4.05
CA SER A 35 -20.11 10.53 3.38
C SER A 35 -18.65 10.38 2.99
N PHE A 36 -17.93 9.42 3.56
CA PHE A 36 -16.53 9.15 3.23
C PHE A 36 -16.34 8.00 2.25
N SER A 37 -17.43 7.46 1.67
CA SER A 37 -17.33 6.25 0.85
C SER A 37 -16.41 6.41 -0.38
N GLU A 38 -16.46 7.55 -1.07
CA GLU A 38 -15.58 7.79 -2.21
C GLU A 38 -14.14 7.98 -1.78
N PHE A 39 -13.93 8.71 -0.69
CA PHE A 39 -12.60 8.89 -0.11
C PHE A 39 -12.01 7.53 0.27
N ASP A 40 -12.80 6.68 0.93
CA ASP A 40 -12.36 5.37 1.34
C ASP A 40 -11.99 4.48 0.16
N LYS A 41 -12.75 4.55 -0.93
CA LYS A 41 -12.46 3.80 -2.15
C LYS A 41 -11.11 4.21 -2.74
N ARG A 42 -10.84 5.51 -2.81
CA ARG A 42 -9.56 6.03 -3.32
C ARG A 42 -8.40 5.61 -2.43
N GLN A 43 -8.58 5.71 -1.12
CA GLN A 43 -7.55 5.32 -0.17
C GLN A 43 -7.29 3.82 -0.24
N LYS A 44 -8.34 3.02 -0.34
CA LYS A 44 -8.22 1.58 -0.46
C LYS A 44 -7.49 1.19 -1.75
N ALA A 45 -7.84 1.82 -2.87
CA ALA A 45 -7.16 1.56 -4.14
C ALA A 45 -5.69 1.92 -4.08
N TYR A 46 -5.37 3.07 -3.48
CA TYR A 46 -3.99 3.52 -3.29
C TYR A 46 -3.17 2.51 -2.48
N TRP A 47 -3.68 2.14 -1.31
CA TRP A 47 -2.96 1.23 -0.42
C TRP A 47 -2.90 -0.20 -0.95
N THR A 48 -3.94 -0.63 -1.68
CA THR A 48 -3.93 -1.95 -2.33
C THR A 48 -2.83 -2.00 -3.39
N ASP A 49 -2.69 -0.95 -4.19
CA ASP A 49 -1.63 -0.87 -5.19
C ASP A 49 -0.24 -0.92 -4.54
N ILE A 50 -0.04 -0.12 -3.50
CA ILE A 50 1.22 -0.11 -2.75
C ILE A 50 1.51 -1.49 -2.16
N HIS A 51 0.50 -2.09 -1.53
CA HIS A 51 0.64 -3.41 -0.92
C HIS A 51 1.07 -4.47 -1.94
N GLU A 52 0.41 -4.48 -3.09
CA GLU A 52 0.76 -5.43 -4.16
C GLU A 52 2.18 -5.24 -4.66
N LYS A 53 2.61 -4.00 -4.83
CA LYS A 53 3.98 -3.69 -5.25
C LYS A 53 4.99 -4.16 -4.21
N LEU A 54 4.72 -3.94 -2.94
CA LEU A 54 5.60 -4.38 -1.86
C LEU A 54 5.68 -5.90 -1.77
N ILE A 55 4.55 -6.58 -1.92
CA ILE A 55 4.51 -8.05 -1.92
C ILE A 55 5.31 -8.61 -3.10
N ALA A 56 5.20 -8.00 -4.27
CA ALA A 56 5.97 -8.43 -5.45
C ALA A 56 7.48 -8.30 -5.19
N ILE A 57 7.91 -7.22 -4.55
CA ILE A 57 9.31 -7.03 -4.18
C ILE A 57 9.75 -8.09 -3.17
N LYS A 58 8.92 -8.36 -2.17
CA LYS A 58 9.21 -9.36 -1.15
C LYS A 58 9.38 -10.74 -1.77
N LYS A 59 8.50 -11.12 -2.70
CA LYS A 59 8.58 -12.41 -3.39
C LYS A 59 9.87 -12.54 -4.19
N ARG A 60 10.30 -11.49 -4.87
CA ARG A 60 11.57 -11.48 -5.58
C ARG A 60 12.73 -11.70 -4.63
N THR A 61 12.72 -11.01 -3.51
CA THR A 61 13.78 -11.10 -2.51
C THR A 61 13.82 -12.48 -1.86
N ASP A 62 12.66 -13.03 -1.53
CA ASP A 62 12.56 -14.33 -0.86
C ASP A 62 12.92 -15.49 -1.80
N ASN A 63 12.81 -15.31 -3.11
CA ASN A 63 13.12 -16.36 -4.09
C ASN A 63 14.59 -16.40 -4.49
N ASN A 64 15.41 -15.57 -3.92
CA ASN A 64 16.85 -15.56 -4.11
C ASN A 64 17.53 -16.32 -2.96
#